data_fa74764c0c728bdfc08cb72d4a5a31b2
#
_entry.id   fa74764c0c728bdfc08cb72d4a5a31b2
#
_cell.length_a   1.000
_cell.length_b   1.000
_cell.length_c   1.000
_cell.angle_alpha   90.00
_cell.angle_beta   90.00
_cell.angle_gamma   90.00
#
_symmetry.space_group_name_H-M   'P 1'
#
loop_
_entity.id
_entity.type
_entity.pdbx_description
1 polymer ?
#
loop_
_entity_poly.entity_id
_entity_poly.type
_entity_poly.pdbx_seq_one_letter_code
_entity_poly.pdbx_strand_id
1 'polypeptide(L)'
;DQGIVNAGILKVITDILDAAKMKYAIYDKTIPNPTDKNVAEAFELYKKEKCDSIVTLGGGSSHDCGKGVGFLAGNGGKIHDYEGVDKSKKPFPPYVAVNTTAGAASEMARFCIITDTSRKVKMAIVDWRCTPSVAIDDPVLMMGMPPALTAATGMDALTHAVEAYVSTAATPMTDACAEKAMEYINRYLRRAVANGRDKEAREGMC
;
A
#
# COMPACT_ATOMS: atom_id res chain seq x y z
N ASP A 1 -0.44 -8.30 6.85
CA ASP A 1 0.30 -8.26 8.13
C ASP A 1 -0.55 -8.77 9.29
N GLN A 2 0.06 -9.04 10.45
CA GLN A 2 -0.63 -9.57 11.62
C GLN A 2 -1.65 -8.60 12.22
N GLY A 3 -1.49 -7.30 12.03
CA GLY A 3 -2.45 -6.30 12.48
C GLY A 3 -3.81 -6.47 11.79
N ILE A 4 -3.79 -6.70 10.48
CA ILE A 4 -4.98 -6.94 9.66
C ILE A 4 -5.66 -8.28 10.03
N VAL A 5 -4.86 -9.32 10.28
CA VAL A 5 -5.36 -10.62 10.74
C VAL A 5 -6.07 -10.48 12.09
N ASN A 6 -5.40 -9.86 13.06
CA ASN A 6 -5.93 -9.67 14.41
C ASN A 6 -7.16 -8.74 14.45
N ALA A 7 -7.27 -7.78 13.53
CA ALA A 7 -8.43 -6.92 13.37
C ALA A 7 -9.64 -7.64 12.70
N GLY A 8 -9.46 -8.87 12.22
CA GLY A 8 -10.50 -9.63 11.53
C GLY A 8 -10.79 -9.18 10.09
N ILE A 9 -10.05 -8.20 9.57
CA ILE A 9 -10.26 -7.63 8.24
C ILE A 9 -9.93 -8.66 7.15
N LEU A 10 -8.91 -9.51 7.40
CA LEU A 10 -8.56 -10.58 6.48
C LEU A 10 -9.77 -11.48 6.16
N LYS A 11 -10.58 -11.80 7.20
CA LYS A 11 -11.76 -12.65 7.02
C LYS A 11 -12.78 -12.09 6.05
N VAL A 12 -12.96 -10.78 6.01
CA VAL A 12 -13.88 -10.11 5.07
C VAL A 12 -13.50 -10.44 3.63
N ILE A 13 -12.21 -10.37 3.31
CA ILE A 13 -11.73 -10.64 1.95
C ILE A 13 -11.73 -12.14 1.63
N THR A 14 -11.31 -13.00 2.58
CA THR A 14 -11.32 -14.45 2.35
C THR A 14 -12.72 -14.99 2.17
N ASP A 15 -13.73 -14.50 2.90
CA ASP A 15 -15.14 -14.91 2.72
C ASP A 15 -15.64 -14.57 1.29
N ILE A 16 -15.21 -13.45 0.71
CA ILE A 16 -15.54 -13.06 -0.66
C ILE A 16 -14.87 -14.01 -1.67
N LEU A 17 -13.58 -14.30 -1.46
CA LEU A 17 -12.83 -15.22 -2.32
C LEU A 17 -13.39 -16.64 -2.26
N ASP A 18 -13.75 -17.10 -1.07
CA ASP A 18 -14.38 -18.42 -0.85
C ASP A 18 -15.75 -18.50 -1.54
N ALA A 19 -16.58 -17.46 -1.42
CA ALA A 19 -17.86 -17.38 -2.11
C ALA A 19 -17.71 -17.41 -3.65
N ALA A 20 -16.63 -16.79 -4.15
CA ALA A 20 -16.27 -16.83 -5.56
C ALA A 20 -15.55 -18.13 -5.98
N LYS A 21 -15.31 -19.06 -5.05
CA LYS A 21 -14.56 -20.31 -5.29
C LYS A 21 -13.16 -20.08 -5.85
N MET A 22 -12.55 -18.96 -5.51
CA MET A 22 -11.17 -18.64 -5.88
C MET A 22 -10.20 -19.32 -4.91
N LYS A 23 -9.14 -19.91 -5.46
CA LYS A 23 -8.04 -20.44 -4.64
C LYS A 23 -7.09 -19.32 -4.30
N TYR A 24 -6.59 -19.29 -3.09
CA TYR A 24 -5.62 -18.28 -2.63
C TYR A 24 -4.61 -18.87 -1.65
N ALA A 25 -3.48 -18.21 -1.52
CA ALA A 25 -2.49 -18.43 -0.47
C ALA A 25 -2.27 -17.12 0.30
N ILE A 26 -2.05 -17.21 1.60
CA ILE A 26 -1.94 -16.04 2.47
C ILE A 26 -0.49 -15.90 2.96
N TYR A 27 0.13 -14.73 2.71
CA TYR A 27 1.35 -14.29 3.36
C TYR A 27 1.02 -13.15 4.33
N ASP A 28 1.11 -13.41 5.62
CA ASP A 28 0.70 -12.49 6.69
C ASP A 28 1.89 -11.96 7.53
N LYS A 29 3.14 -12.24 7.11
CA LYS A 29 4.36 -11.91 7.85
C LYS A 29 4.99 -10.58 7.46
N THR A 30 4.32 -9.78 6.64
CA THR A 30 4.80 -8.43 6.32
C THR A 30 4.89 -7.59 7.58
N ILE A 31 6.03 -6.95 7.80
CA ILE A 31 6.25 -6.03 8.92
C ILE A 31 6.17 -4.57 8.47
N PRO A 32 5.97 -3.60 9.38
CA PRO A 32 6.15 -2.20 9.06
C PRO A 32 7.54 -1.93 8.45
N ASN A 33 7.59 -1.15 7.36
CA ASN A 33 8.77 -0.99 6.51
C ASN A 33 9.29 -2.35 6.00
N PRO A 34 8.59 -2.97 5.05
CA PRO A 34 8.87 -4.33 4.61
C PRO A 34 10.30 -4.47 4.12
N THR A 35 10.87 -5.64 4.38
CA THR A 35 12.26 -5.92 4.06
C THR A 35 12.39 -6.73 2.76
N ASP A 36 13.59 -6.74 2.21
CA ASP A 36 14.00 -7.64 1.13
C ASP A 36 13.70 -9.12 1.46
N LYS A 37 13.81 -9.50 2.75
CA LYS A 37 13.47 -10.85 3.23
C LYS A 37 11.97 -11.13 3.17
N ASN A 38 11.14 -10.18 3.58
CA ASN A 38 9.68 -10.31 3.45
C ASN A 38 9.27 -10.54 1.99
N VAL A 39 9.85 -9.77 1.08
CA VAL A 39 9.59 -9.93 -0.35
C VAL A 39 10.02 -11.30 -0.85
N ALA A 40 11.22 -11.76 -0.48
CA ALA A 40 11.75 -13.07 -0.87
C ALA A 40 10.87 -14.22 -0.35
N GLU A 41 10.49 -14.20 0.94
CA GLU A 41 9.62 -15.21 1.53
C GLU A 41 8.22 -15.25 0.87
N ALA A 42 7.62 -14.09 0.65
CA ALA A 42 6.33 -13.98 -0.01
C ALA A 42 6.39 -14.48 -1.47
N PHE A 43 7.48 -14.20 -2.16
CA PHE A 43 7.70 -14.69 -3.52
C PHE A 43 7.90 -16.21 -3.59
N GLU A 44 8.58 -16.82 -2.60
CA GLU A 44 8.68 -18.28 -2.52
C GLU A 44 7.31 -18.92 -2.33
N LEU A 45 6.45 -18.35 -1.50
CA LEU A 45 5.06 -18.79 -1.35
C LEU A 45 4.29 -18.67 -2.68
N TYR A 46 4.40 -17.50 -3.36
CA TYR A 46 3.78 -17.25 -4.65
C TYR A 46 4.13 -18.34 -5.69
N LYS A 47 5.41 -18.69 -5.79
CA LYS A 47 5.89 -19.75 -6.69
C LYS A 47 5.38 -21.14 -6.28
N LYS A 48 5.50 -21.47 -5.00
CA LYS A 48 5.10 -22.78 -4.45
C LYS A 48 3.64 -23.08 -4.71
N GLU A 49 2.78 -22.10 -4.47
CA GLU A 49 1.33 -22.22 -4.62
C GLU A 49 0.87 -21.95 -6.08
N LYS A 50 1.82 -21.65 -6.98
CA LYS A 50 1.58 -21.38 -8.41
C LYS A 50 0.55 -20.26 -8.61
N CYS A 51 0.68 -19.19 -7.84
CA CYS A 51 -0.19 -18.03 -7.99
C CYS A 51 0.06 -17.33 -9.33
N ASP A 52 -0.98 -16.72 -9.87
CA ASP A 52 -0.97 -15.98 -11.14
C ASP A 52 -1.37 -14.50 -10.98
N SER A 53 -1.77 -14.13 -9.79
CA SER A 53 -2.23 -12.78 -9.44
C SER A 53 -1.83 -12.44 -8.00
N ILE A 54 -1.93 -11.16 -7.65
CA ILE A 54 -1.57 -10.64 -6.33
C ILE A 54 -2.73 -9.80 -5.81
N VAL A 55 -3.14 -10.07 -4.57
CA VAL A 55 -4.04 -9.21 -3.80
C VAL A 55 -3.30 -8.78 -2.55
N THR A 56 -3.19 -7.49 -2.31
CA THR A 56 -2.67 -6.96 -1.05
C THR A 56 -3.78 -6.36 -0.22
N LEU A 57 -3.77 -6.67 1.08
CA LEU A 57 -4.71 -6.14 2.06
C LEU A 57 -3.93 -5.50 3.19
N GLY A 58 -4.12 -4.20 3.40
CA GLY A 58 -3.42 -3.45 4.45
C GLY A 58 -3.09 -2.03 4.04
N GLY A 59 -2.12 -1.44 4.70
CA GLY A 59 -1.57 -0.14 4.35
C GLY A 59 -0.33 -0.23 3.44
N GLY A 60 0.40 0.88 3.33
CA GLY A 60 1.56 1.01 2.44
C GLY A 60 2.58 -0.13 2.53
N SER A 61 2.90 -0.62 3.73
CA SER A 61 3.84 -1.73 3.92
C SER A 61 3.37 -3.03 3.26
N SER A 62 2.08 -3.36 3.35
CA SER A 62 1.51 -4.54 2.68
C SER A 62 1.54 -4.37 1.17
N HIS A 63 1.21 -3.17 0.67
CA HIS A 63 1.25 -2.87 -0.76
C HIS A 63 2.66 -2.92 -1.31
N ASP A 64 3.63 -2.32 -0.63
CA ASP A 64 5.03 -2.33 -1.05
C ASP A 64 5.63 -3.74 -1.08
N CYS A 65 5.30 -4.58 -0.08
CA CYS A 65 5.69 -6.00 -0.11
C CYS A 65 5.09 -6.73 -1.33
N GLY A 66 3.80 -6.52 -1.61
CA GLY A 66 3.12 -7.09 -2.79
C GLY A 66 3.70 -6.61 -4.11
N LYS A 67 4.04 -5.31 -4.22
CA LYS A 67 4.76 -4.76 -5.36
C LYS A 67 6.12 -5.43 -5.54
N GLY A 68 6.86 -5.64 -4.45
CA GLY A 68 8.11 -6.39 -4.46
C GLY A 68 7.95 -7.79 -5.05
N VAL A 69 6.90 -8.52 -4.64
CA VAL A 69 6.57 -9.82 -5.23
C VAL A 69 6.23 -9.69 -6.71
N GLY A 70 5.48 -8.66 -7.12
CA GLY A 70 5.13 -8.39 -8.51
C GLY A 70 6.36 -8.16 -9.40
N PHE A 71 7.37 -7.43 -8.92
CA PHE A 71 8.65 -7.29 -9.64
C PHE A 71 9.30 -8.64 -9.90
N LEU A 72 9.41 -9.47 -8.87
CA LEU A 72 10.06 -10.78 -8.99
C LEU A 72 9.24 -11.75 -9.84
N ALA A 73 7.93 -11.72 -9.76
CA ALA A 73 7.05 -12.58 -10.55
C ALA A 73 7.09 -12.24 -12.05
N GLY A 74 7.10 -10.96 -12.40
CA GLY A 74 7.15 -10.52 -13.78
C GLY A 74 8.53 -10.59 -14.42
N ASN A 75 9.58 -10.31 -13.63
CA ASN A 75 10.92 -10.04 -14.18
C ASN A 75 12.04 -10.94 -13.62
N GLY A 76 11.83 -11.64 -12.50
CA GLY A 76 12.84 -12.49 -11.87
C GLY A 76 13.87 -11.70 -11.05
N GLY A 77 15.05 -12.26 -10.85
CA GLY A 77 16.16 -11.61 -10.16
C GLY A 77 15.94 -11.46 -8.65
N LYS A 78 16.52 -10.40 -8.10
CA LYS A 78 16.39 -9.99 -6.69
C LYS A 78 15.73 -8.62 -6.63
N ILE A 79 15.04 -8.32 -5.53
CA ILE A 79 14.37 -7.01 -5.37
C ILE A 79 15.35 -5.83 -5.48
N HIS A 80 16.59 -6.02 -5.09
CA HIS A 80 17.67 -5.03 -5.21
C HIS A 80 17.98 -4.63 -6.66
N ASP A 81 17.70 -5.49 -7.64
CA ASP A 81 17.95 -5.21 -9.06
C ASP A 81 17.05 -4.10 -9.59
N TYR A 82 15.98 -3.79 -8.86
CA TYR A 82 14.96 -2.81 -9.25
C TYR A 82 15.13 -1.45 -8.56
N GLU A 83 16.10 -1.29 -7.66
CA GLU A 83 16.36 0.00 -7.00
C GLU A 83 16.62 1.11 -8.04
N GLY A 84 15.93 2.23 -7.89
CA GLY A 84 15.99 3.37 -8.82
C GLY A 84 14.74 3.47 -9.70
N VAL A 85 14.89 4.03 -10.90
CA VAL A 85 13.77 4.42 -11.77
C VAL A 85 13.65 3.50 -12.99
N ASP A 86 12.43 2.97 -13.23
CA ASP A 86 12.00 2.22 -14.42
C ASP A 86 12.95 1.05 -14.80
N LYS A 87 13.35 0.26 -13.80
CA LYS A 87 14.28 -0.86 -13.99
C LYS A 87 13.58 -2.15 -14.46
N SER A 88 12.29 -2.31 -14.24
CA SER A 88 11.56 -3.48 -14.70
C SER A 88 11.36 -3.44 -16.23
N LYS A 89 11.24 -4.60 -16.84
CA LYS A 89 11.11 -4.74 -18.30
C LYS A 89 9.76 -5.33 -18.72
N LYS A 90 9.14 -6.10 -17.85
CA LYS A 90 7.90 -6.81 -18.10
C LYS A 90 6.82 -6.34 -17.13
N PRO A 91 5.53 -6.41 -17.54
CA PRO A 91 4.42 -6.09 -16.65
C PRO A 91 4.36 -7.04 -15.45
N PHE A 92 3.68 -6.59 -14.42
CA PHE A 92 3.30 -7.40 -13.28
C PHE A 92 2.21 -8.41 -13.65
N PRO A 93 2.05 -9.52 -12.89
CA PRO A 93 0.79 -10.24 -12.85
C PRO A 93 -0.36 -9.31 -12.43
N PRO A 94 -1.63 -9.66 -12.69
CA PRO A 94 -2.77 -8.90 -12.21
C PRO A 94 -2.62 -8.58 -10.73
N TYR A 95 -2.75 -7.29 -10.37
CA TYR A 95 -2.49 -6.81 -9.02
C TYR A 95 -3.64 -5.93 -8.52
N VAL A 96 -4.26 -6.34 -7.41
CA VAL A 96 -5.32 -5.61 -6.71
C VAL A 96 -4.80 -5.18 -5.35
N ALA A 97 -4.94 -3.91 -5.03
CA ALA A 97 -4.61 -3.36 -3.72
C ALA A 97 -5.90 -2.99 -2.97
N VAL A 98 -6.12 -3.60 -1.80
CA VAL A 98 -7.22 -3.28 -0.90
C VAL A 98 -6.64 -2.51 0.28
N ASN A 99 -6.89 -1.21 0.30
CA ASN A 99 -6.28 -0.30 1.26
C ASN A 99 -7.07 -0.27 2.59
N THR A 100 -6.34 -0.14 3.68
CA THR A 100 -6.91 -0.07 5.05
C THR A 100 -6.37 1.10 5.86
N THR A 101 -5.57 1.98 5.24
CA THR A 101 -4.99 3.16 5.89
C THR A 101 -5.11 4.39 4.99
N ALA A 102 -5.32 5.55 5.59
CA ALA A 102 -5.36 6.83 4.88
C ALA A 102 -4.03 7.56 5.09
N GLY A 103 -3.12 7.53 4.10
CA GLY A 103 -1.82 8.20 4.27
C GLY A 103 -0.84 7.93 3.13
N ALA A 104 -0.26 6.74 3.07
CA ALA A 104 0.83 6.42 2.15
C ALA A 104 0.45 6.44 0.67
N ALA A 105 -0.83 6.23 0.32
CA ALA A 105 -1.34 6.12 -1.04
C ALA A 105 -0.54 5.13 -1.93
N SER A 106 0.05 4.08 -1.31
CA SER A 106 0.84 3.10 -2.06
C SER A 106 -0.02 2.31 -3.05
N GLU A 107 -1.33 2.15 -2.79
CA GLU A 107 -2.30 1.54 -3.71
C GLU A 107 -2.46 2.33 -5.02
N MET A 108 -2.10 3.60 -5.05
CA MET A 108 -2.20 4.49 -6.21
C MET A 108 -0.83 4.86 -6.80
N ALA A 109 0.26 4.66 -6.06
CA ALA A 109 1.56 5.20 -6.39
C ALA A 109 2.42 4.22 -7.21
N ARG A 110 3.35 4.79 -8.00
CA ARG A 110 4.41 4.07 -8.72
C ARG A 110 5.67 3.80 -7.86
N PHE A 111 5.56 3.99 -6.56
CA PHE A 111 6.64 3.80 -5.60
C PHE A 111 6.49 2.46 -4.88
N CYS A 112 7.63 1.83 -4.59
CA CYS A 112 7.73 0.64 -3.76
C CYS A 112 8.97 0.80 -2.87
N ILE A 113 8.77 0.90 -1.57
CA ILE A 113 9.84 1.15 -0.60
C ILE A 113 10.13 -0.13 0.18
N ILE A 114 11.31 -0.69 -0.05
CA ILE A 114 11.75 -1.93 0.60
C ILE A 114 13.04 -1.68 1.37
N THR A 115 13.07 -2.14 2.61
CA THR A 115 14.26 -2.05 3.45
C THR A 115 15.28 -3.12 3.03
N ASP A 116 16.44 -2.70 2.57
CA ASP A 116 17.60 -3.57 2.40
C ASP A 116 18.21 -3.87 3.76
N THR A 117 18.09 -5.11 4.19
CA THR A 117 18.57 -5.53 5.52
C THR A 117 20.09 -5.59 5.61
N SER A 118 20.80 -5.70 4.49
CA SER A 118 22.26 -5.75 4.44
C SER A 118 22.89 -4.38 4.59
N ARG A 119 22.35 -3.38 3.87
CA ARG A 119 22.81 -1.98 3.90
C ARG A 119 22.13 -1.15 4.99
N LYS A 120 21.01 -1.63 5.56
CA LYS A 120 20.15 -0.91 6.52
C LYS A 120 19.62 0.41 5.97
N VAL A 121 19.21 0.41 4.70
CA VAL A 121 18.64 1.56 4.01
C VAL A 121 17.27 1.21 3.42
N LYS A 122 16.44 2.22 3.22
CA LYS A 122 15.20 2.09 2.45
C LYS A 122 15.53 2.27 0.96
N MET A 123 15.40 1.19 0.19
CA MET A 123 15.50 1.24 -1.26
C MET A 123 14.23 1.87 -1.83
N ALA A 124 14.39 2.89 -2.63
CA ALA A 124 13.31 3.46 -3.43
C ALA A 124 13.29 2.81 -4.81
N ILE A 125 12.24 2.08 -5.09
CA ILE A 125 11.94 1.51 -6.40
C ILE A 125 10.82 2.34 -7.00
N VAL A 126 11.05 2.98 -8.13
CA VAL A 126 10.11 3.88 -8.78
C VAL A 126 9.84 3.36 -10.18
N ASP A 127 8.70 2.71 -10.38
CA ASP A 127 8.40 2.10 -11.68
C ASP A 127 6.88 2.12 -11.91
N TRP A 128 6.44 2.67 -13.04
CA TRP A 128 5.02 2.78 -13.35
C TRP A 128 4.31 1.43 -13.42
N ARG A 129 5.04 0.34 -13.69
CA ARG A 129 4.50 -1.01 -13.78
C ARG A 129 4.11 -1.59 -12.43
N CYS A 130 4.56 -1.00 -11.31
CA CYS A 130 4.17 -1.46 -9.98
C CYS A 130 2.89 -0.78 -9.45
N THR A 131 2.33 0.14 -10.21
CA THR A 131 1.01 0.68 -9.87
C THR A 131 -0.03 -0.42 -9.99
N PRO A 132 -0.85 -0.67 -8.95
CA PRO A 132 -1.90 -1.68 -8.99
C PRO A 132 -2.86 -1.49 -10.16
N SER A 133 -3.34 -2.60 -10.72
CA SER A 133 -4.37 -2.59 -11.76
C SER A 133 -5.72 -2.10 -11.24
N VAL A 134 -5.98 -2.38 -9.95
CA VAL A 134 -7.18 -1.95 -9.23
C VAL A 134 -6.76 -1.55 -7.81
N ALA A 135 -7.16 -0.37 -7.38
CA ALA A 135 -7.13 0.08 -5.99
C ALA A 135 -8.55 0.06 -5.42
N ILE A 136 -8.71 -0.45 -4.22
CA ILE A 136 -9.98 -0.47 -3.49
C ILE A 136 -9.78 0.33 -2.20
N ASP A 137 -10.39 1.51 -2.15
CA ASP A 137 -10.39 2.41 -1.02
C ASP A 137 -11.79 2.44 -0.40
N ASP A 138 -12.03 1.53 0.55
CA ASP A 138 -13.29 1.44 1.28
C ASP A 138 -13.08 1.98 2.70
N PRO A 139 -13.68 3.14 3.05
CA PRO A 139 -13.53 3.74 4.38
C PRO A 139 -14.01 2.82 5.51
N VAL A 140 -14.87 1.83 5.22
CA VAL A 140 -15.32 0.84 6.20
C VAL A 140 -14.16 0.00 6.71
N LEU A 141 -13.20 -0.34 5.86
CA LEU A 141 -11.99 -1.09 6.24
C LEU A 141 -11.04 -0.28 7.12
N MET A 142 -11.18 1.04 7.14
CA MET A 142 -10.38 1.97 7.94
C MET A 142 -11.01 2.32 9.29
N MET A 143 -12.29 1.95 9.53
CA MET A 143 -13.02 2.30 10.76
C MET A 143 -12.37 1.74 12.04
N GLY A 144 -11.64 0.62 11.92
CA GLY A 144 -10.92 -0.02 13.01
C GLY A 144 -9.53 0.54 13.31
N MET A 145 -9.04 1.53 12.56
CA MET A 145 -7.70 2.09 12.79
C MET A 145 -7.60 2.75 14.16
N PRO A 146 -6.56 2.40 14.97
CA PRO A 146 -6.30 3.08 16.24
C PRO A 146 -6.05 4.59 16.04
N PRO A 147 -6.41 5.45 17.02
CA PRO A 147 -6.21 6.91 16.93
C PRO A 147 -4.76 7.31 16.62
N ALA A 148 -3.78 6.66 17.24
CA ALA A 148 -2.37 6.95 17.00
C ALA A 148 -1.96 6.66 15.55
N LEU A 149 -2.42 5.54 14.98
CA LEU A 149 -2.17 5.20 13.58
C LEU A 149 -2.90 6.17 12.65
N THR A 150 -4.15 6.50 12.94
CA THR A 150 -4.94 7.48 12.19
C THR A 150 -4.21 8.84 12.12
N ALA A 151 -3.68 9.31 13.26
CA ALA A 151 -2.93 10.56 13.33
C ALA A 151 -1.63 10.49 12.51
N ALA A 152 -0.85 9.42 12.68
CA ALA A 152 0.43 9.25 11.99
C ALA A 152 0.26 9.18 10.47
N THR A 153 -0.68 8.36 9.98
CA THR A 153 -0.92 8.22 8.54
C THR A 153 -1.55 9.48 7.93
N GLY A 154 -2.46 10.15 8.66
CA GLY A 154 -3.03 11.40 8.19
C GLY A 154 -2.02 12.56 8.13
N MET A 155 -1.04 12.60 9.03
CA MET A 155 0.08 13.55 8.95
C MET A 155 1.04 13.19 7.81
N ASP A 156 1.22 11.91 7.51
CA ASP A 156 1.95 11.43 6.34
C ASP A 156 1.28 11.93 5.05
N ALA A 157 -0.04 11.78 4.93
CA ALA A 157 -0.81 12.34 3.83
C ALA A 157 -0.64 13.87 3.68
N LEU A 158 -0.64 14.60 4.80
CA LEU A 158 -0.38 16.03 4.77
C LEU A 158 1.01 16.36 4.27
N THR A 159 2.01 15.60 4.72
CA THR A 159 3.40 15.75 4.26
C THR A 159 3.49 15.55 2.74
N HIS A 160 2.90 14.48 2.23
CA HIS A 160 2.86 14.21 0.78
C HIS A 160 2.18 15.34 0.00
N ALA A 161 1.08 15.89 0.50
CA ALA A 161 0.38 16.99 -0.16
C ALA A 161 1.25 18.26 -0.20
N VAL A 162 1.91 18.61 0.92
CA VAL A 162 2.83 19.74 0.97
C VAL A 162 4.05 19.53 0.07
N GLU A 163 4.66 18.32 0.11
CA GLU A 163 5.80 17.99 -0.75
C GLU A 163 5.44 18.08 -2.24
N ALA A 164 4.26 17.60 -2.63
CA ALA A 164 3.79 17.70 -4.01
C ALA A 164 3.63 19.17 -4.44
N TYR A 165 3.06 20.01 -3.58
CA TYR A 165 2.82 21.42 -3.84
C TYR A 165 4.11 22.24 -4.00
N VAL A 166 5.14 21.97 -3.18
CA VAL A 166 6.43 22.69 -3.23
C VAL A 166 7.46 22.01 -4.13
N SER A 167 7.10 20.92 -4.80
CA SER A 167 8.00 20.16 -5.66
C SER A 167 8.44 20.99 -6.88
N THR A 168 9.69 20.83 -7.28
CA THR A 168 10.17 21.40 -8.56
C THR A 168 9.53 20.74 -9.79
N ALA A 169 8.85 19.60 -9.61
CA ALA A 169 8.07 18.90 -10.63
C ALA A 169 6.56 19.21 -10.53
N ALA A 170 6.16 20.17 -9.70
CA ALA A 170 4.76 20.57 -9.54
C ALA A 170 4.16 21.06 -10.88
N THR A 171 2.88 20.79 -11.05
CA THR A 171 2.08 21.18 -12.21
C THR A 171 0.72 21.68 -11.74
N PRO A 172 -0.02 22.47 -12.53
CA PRO A 172 -1.37 22.91 -12.13
C PRO A 172 -2.30 21.75 -11.72
N MET A 173 -2.12 20.55 -12.28
CA MET A 173 -2.93 19.37 -11.91
C MET A 173 -2.52 18.82 -10.55
N THR A 174 -1.21 18.71 -10.28
CA THR A 174 -0.72 18.23 -8.99
C THR A 174 -1.00 19.23 -7.88
N ASP A 175 -0.92 20.53 -8.16
CA ASP A 175 -1.24 21.60 -7.21
C ASP A 175 -2.71 21.55 -6.79
N ALA A 176 -3.63 21.42 -7.75
CA ALA A 176 -5.05 21.28 -7.45
C ALA A 176 -5.36 20.06 -6.57
N CYS A 177 -4.70 18.90 -6.83
CA CYS A 177 -4.84 17.73 -6.00
C CYS A 177 -4.25 17.93 -4.59
N ALA A 178 -3.07 18.55 -4.50
CA ALA A 178 -2.41 18.83 -3.24
C ALA A 178 -3.21 19.79 -2.36
N GLU A 179 -3.72 20.89 -2.92
CA GLU A 179 -4.58 21.85 -2.22
C GLU A 179 -5.85 21.17 -1.71
N LYS A 180 -6.47 20.32 -2.53
CA LYS A 180 -7.69 19.60 -2.13
C LYS A 180 -7.42 18.59 -1.04
N ALA A 181 -6.30 17.88 -1.10
CA ALA A 181 -5.87 16.98 -0.03
C ALA A 181 -5.63 17.72 1.29
N MET A 182 -4.92 18.87 1.27
CA MET A 182 -4.70 19.69 2.46
C MET A 182 -6.03 20.21 3.06
N GLU A 183 -6.99 20.63 2.24
CA GLU A 183 -8.33 21.03 2.68
C GLU A 183 -9.04 19.89 3.42
N TYR A 184 -9.04 18.68 2.84
CA TYR A 184 -9.71 17.51 3.41
C TYR A 184 -9.04 17.05 4.69
N ILE A 185 -7.73 16.99 4.73
CA ILE A 185 -6.97 16.62 5.93
C ILE A 185 -7.24 17.60 7.07
N ASN A 186 -7.21 18.92 6.79
CA ASN A 186 -7.53 19.94 7.79
C ASN A 186 -8.95 19.80 8.34
N ARG A 187 -9.91 19.43 7.49
CA ARG A 187 -11.33 19.27 7.87
C ARG A 187 -11.59 17.99 8.65
N TYR A 188 -10.97 16.88 8.27
CA TYR A 188 -11.38 15.55 8.71
C TYR A 188 -10.41 14.84 9.65
N LEU A 189 -9.10 15.09 9.58
CA LEU A 189 -8.12 14.34 10.36
C LEU A 189 -8.39 14.39 11.86
N ARG A 190 -8.59 15.58 12.43
CA ARG A 190 -8.85 15.72 13.87
C ARG A 190 -10.10 14.98 14.31
N ARG A 191 -11.15 14.99 13.48
CA ARG A 191 -12.40 14.28 13.72
C ARG A 191 -12.17 12.77 13.67
N ALA A 192 -11.48 12.27 12.67
CA ALA A 192 -11.16 10.85 12.52
C ALA A 192 -10.30 10.32 13.67
N VAL A 193 -9.36 11.13 14.19
CA VAL A 193 -8.53 10.79 15.36
C VAL A 193 -9.37 10.78 16.64
N ALA A 194 -10.23 11.78 16.84
CA ALA A 194 -11.05 11.91 18.05
C ALA A 194 -12.15 10.84 18.11
N ASN A 195 -12.71 10.48 16.97
CA ASN A 195 -13.76 9.46 16.87
C ASN A 195 -13.53 8.59 15.61
N GLY A 196 -12.89 7.45 15.77
CA GLY A 196 -12.63 6.51 14.68
C GLY A 196 -13.90 5.95 13.99
N ARG A 197 -15.09 6.14 14.60
CA ARG A 197 -16.41 5.74 14.05
C ARG A 197 -17.11 6.88 13.31
N ASP A 198 -16.53 8.05 13.22
CA ASP A 198 -17.03 9.15 12.39
C ASP A 198 -16.84 8.79 10.90
N LYS A 199 -17.91 8.24 10.32
CA LYS A 199 -17.88 7.72 8.96
C LYS A 199 -17.54 8.80 7.93
N GLU A 200 -18.14 10.00 8.06
CA GLU A 200 -17.85 11.13 7.18
C GLU A 200 -16.37 11.51 7.25
N ALA A 201 -15.81 11.55 8.47
CA ALA A 201 -14.40 11.87 8.62
C ALA A 201 -13.48 10.77 8.04
N ARG A 202 -13.85 9.50 8.16
CA ARG A 202 -13.12 8.40 7.50
C ARG A 202 -13.19 8.48 5.98
N GLU A 203 -14.37 8.74 5.43
CA GLU A 203 -14.57 8.95 3.99
C GLU A 203 -13.76 10.14 3.47
N GLY A 204 -13.73 11.24 4.23
CA GLY A 204 -12.97 12.43 3.85
C GLY A 204 -11.44 12.28 3.98
N MET A 205 -10.96 11.28 4.72
CA MET A 205 -9.53 10.95 4.83
C MET A 205 -9.10 9.84 3.85
N CYS A 206 -10.04 9.06 3.35
CA CYS A 206 -9.85 8.04 2.32
C CYS A 206 -9.72 8.69 0.93
#